data_c9715abbc0309aab46d160dfa0834ac5
#
_entry.id   c9715abbc0309aab46d160dfa0834ac5
#
_cell.length_a   1.000
_cell.length_b   1.000
_cell.length_c   1.000
_cell.angle_alpha   90.00
_cell.angle_beta   90.00
_cell.angle_gamma   90.00
#
_symmetry.space_group_name_H-M   'P 1'
#
loop_
_entity.id
_entity.type
_entity.pdbx_description
1 polymer ?
#
loop_
_entity_poly.entity_id
_entity_poly.type
_entity_poly.pdbx_seq_one_letter_code
_entity_poly.pdbx_strand_id
1 'polypeptide(L)'
;RTTPMMIAPRIDVASAKAKLDAGQAVGLDVTSSLVYPAVSHRIPGAIRIPPEPIIRGLQAARPAAEITKYFESLPPDRDIIAYCT
;
A
#
# COMPACT_ATOMS: atom_id res chain seq x y z
N ARG A 1 26.06 0.96 -2.86
CA ARG A 1 25.37 0.85 -2.61
C ARG A 1 24.41 0.81 -2.80
N THR A 2 24.22 0.65 -3.14
CA THR A 2 23.33 0.77 -3.31
C THR A 2 22.19 0.85 -2.96
N THR A 3 21.39 1.03 -3.30
CA THR A 3 20.36 1.39 -2.89
C THR A 3 19.35 0.53 -2.57
N PRO A 4 19.50 -0.17 -1.70
CA PRO A 4 18.59 -1.10 -1.24
C PRO A 4 17.35 -0.53 -0.67
N MET A 5 17.32 0.66 -0.38
CA MET A 5 16.14 1.28 0.13
C MET A 5 14.99 1.28 -0.85
N MET A 6 15.23 0.87 -2.05
CA MET A 6 14.18 0.76 -3.04
C MET A 6 13.25 -0.42 -2.76
N ILE A 7 13.63 -1.31 -1.85
CA ILE A 7 12.84 -2.49 -1.54
C ILE A 7 12.35 -2.40 -0.11
N ALA A 8 11.04 -2.29 0.07
CA ALA A 8 10.44 -2.29 1.39
C ALA A 8 10.60 -3.67 2.03
N PRO A 9 10.96 -3.74 3.31
CA PRO A 9 11.06 -5.02 3.98
C PRO A 9 9.70 -5.69 4.10
N ARG A 10 9.71 -7.01 4.07
CA ARG A 10 8.50 -7.78 4.31
C ARG A 10 8.29 -7.92 5.81
N ILE A 11 7.02 -7.96 6.20
CA ILE A 11 6.64 -8.17 7.59
C ILE A 11 5.78 -9.42 7.66
N ASP A 12 5.94 -10.22 8.70
CA ASP A 12 5.12 -11.41 8.85
C ASP A 12 3.71 -11.05 9.32
N VAL A 13 2.79 -12.01 9.18
CA VAL A 13 1.38 -11.78 9.47
C VAL A 13 1.15 -11.42 10.93
N ALA A 14 1.83 -12.10 11.85
CA ALA A 14 1.65 -11.85 13.28
C ALA A 14 2.10 -10.45 13.67
N SER A 15 3.25 -10.01 13.16
CA SER A 15 3.77 -8.67 13.44
C SER A 15 2.88 -7.60 12.83
N ALA A 16 2.40 -7.84 11.61
CA ALA A 16 1.50 -6.90 10.94
C ALA A 16 0.20 -6.75 11.73
N LYS A 17 -0.38 -7.86 12.17
CA LYS A 17 -1.61 -7.84 12.93
C LYS A 17 -1.43 -7.08 14.26
N ALA A 18 -0.32 -7.30 14.94
CA ALA A 18 -0.04 -6.61 16.20
C ALA A 18 0.03 -5.09 16.00
N LYS A 19 0.69 -4.64 14.94
CA LYS A 19 0.79 -3.21 14.64
C LYS A 19 -0.56 -2.60 14.27
N LEU A 20 -1.35 -3.30 13.48
CA LEU A 20 -2.67 -2.84 13.09
C LEU A 20 -3.62 -2.76 14.29
N ASP A 21 -3.61 -3.79 15.14
CA ASP A 21 -4.45 -3.82 16.32
C ASP A 21 -4.07 -2.74 17.33
N ALA A 22 -2.79 -2.39 17.39
CA ALA A 22 -2.30 -1.35 18.30
C ALA A 22 -2.50 0.07 17.76
N GLY A 23 -2.98 0.22 16.52
CA GLY A 23 -3.13 1.52 15.89
C GLY A 23 -1.83 2.17 15.45
N GLN A 24 -0.76 1.41 15.39
CA GLN A 24 0.57 1.88 14.98
C GLN A 24 0.76 1.88 13.47
N ALA A 25 -0.11 1.17 12.75
CA ALA A 25 -0.02 1.05 11.30
C ALA A 25 -1.39 1.08 10.68
N VAL A 26 -1.44 1.41 9.40
CA VAL A 26 -2.66 1.33 8.60
C VAL A 26 -2.40 0.39 7.43
N GLY A 27 -3.41 -0.41 7.08
CA GLY A 27 -3.33 -1.30 5.93
C GLY A 27 -3.57 -0.54 4.63
N LEU A 28 -2.78 -0.85 3.63
CA LEU A 28 -2.94 -0.30 2.29
C LEU A 28 -3.21 -1.46 1.34
N ASP A 29 -4.43 -1.53 0.82
CA ASP A 29 -4.82 -2.58 -0.10
C ASP A 29 -4.49 -2.15 -1.53
N VAL A 30 -3.48 -2.78 -2.11
CA VAL A 30 -3.05 -2.52 -3.48
C VAL A 30 -3.35 -3.70 -4.40
N THR A 31 -4.34 -4.50 -4.05
CA THR A 31 -4.78 -5.63 -4.90
C THR A 31 -5.17 -5.10 -6.28
N SER A 32 -4.78 -5.85 -7.31
CA SER A 32 -5.15 -5.53 -8.70
C SER A 32 -6.66 -5.33 -8.81
N SER A 33 -7.07 -4.35 -9.59
CA SER A 33 -8.49 -4.07 -9.81
C SER A 33 -9.21 -5.21 -10.50
N LEU A 34 -8.48 -6.07 -11.19
CA LEU A 34 -9.05 -7.26 -11.83
C LEU A 34 -9.46 -8.30 -10.78
N VAL A 35 -8.68 -8.43 -9.72
CA VAL A 35 -8.88 -9.44 -8.68
C VAL A 35 -9.73 -8.92 -7.53
N TYR A 36 -9.65 -7.63 -7.26
CA TYR A 36 -10.25 -7.02 -6.08
C TYR A 36 -11.73 -7.39 -5.86
N PRO A 37 -12.59 -7.36 -6.88
CA PRO A 37 -14.01 -7.70 -6.66
C PRO A 37 -14.24 -9.13 -6.22
N ALA A 38 -13.31 -10.03 -6.53
CA ALA A 38 -13.45 -11.45 -6.18
C ALA A 38 -12.92 -11.79 -4.79
N VAL A 39 -12.23 -10.84 -4.14
CA VAL A 39 -11.65 -11.08 -2.82
C VAL A 39 -12.74 -10.94 -1.76
N SER A 40 -12.91 -11.98 -0.95
CA SER A 40 -13.91 -11.98 0.12
C SER A 40 -13.37 -11.52 1.47
N HIS A 41 -12.04 -11.50 1.63
CA HIS A 41 -11.41 -11.14 2.90
C HIS A 41 -10.54 -9.90 2.72
N ARG A 42 -10.73 -8.91 3.57
CA ARG A 42 -9.95 -7.67 3.56
C ARG A 42 -9.64 -7.29 4.98
N ILE A 43 -8.55 -6.56 5.16
CA ILE A 43 -8.19 -6.05 6.48
C ILE A 43 -9.16 -4.92 6.84
N PRO A 44 -9.86 -5.01 7.98
CA PRO A 44 -10.77 -3.94 8.38
C PRO A 44 -10.03 -2.60 8.51
N GLY A 45 -10.63 -1.54 8.01
CA GLY A 45 -10.04 -0.21 8.07
C GLY A 45 -8.93 0.05 7.07
N ALA A 46 -8.61 -0.90 6.20
CA ALA A 46 -7.58 -0.70 5.19
C ALA A 46 -8.02 0.36 4.17
N ILE A 47 -7.03 1.12 3.71
CA ILE A 47 -7.26 2.12 2.66
C ILE A 47 -7.03 1.46 1.31
N ARG A 48 -8.00 1.58 0.41
CA ARG A 48 -7.91 0.99 -0.92
C ARG A 48 -7.29 1.96 -1.91
N ILE A 49 -6.18 1.58 -2.52
CA ILE A 49 -5.57 2.35 -3.62
C ILE A 49 -5.30 1.38 -4.78
N PRO A 50 -6.04 1.49 -5.88
CA PRO A 50 -5.77 0.65 -7.05
C PRO A 50 -4.37 0.89 -7.59
N PRO A 51 -3.59 -0.16 -7.90
CA PRO A 51 -2.22 0.02 -8.34
C PRO A 51 -2.07 0.46 -9.79
N GLU A 52 -3.08 0.22 -10.63
CA GLU A 52 -2.95 0.44 -12.07
C GLU A 52 -2.63 1.87 -12.48
N PRO A 53 -3.31 2.90 -11.92
CA PRO A 53 -2.97 4.27 -12.29
C PRO A 53 -1.55 4.64 -11.89
N ILE A 54 -1.07 4.12 -10.76
CA ILE A 54 0.28 4.39 -10.28
C ILE A 54 1.29 3.76 -11.22
N ILE A 55 1.07 2.50 -11.59
CA ILE A 55 1.95 1.77 -12.52
C ILE A 55 1.99 2.48 -13.86
N ARG A 56 0.83 2.88 -14.39
CA ARG A 56 0.78 3.60 -15.66
C ARG A 56 1.51 4.94 -15.57
N GLY A 57 1.37 5.64 -14.45
CA GLY A 57 2.06 6.90 -14.24
C GLY A 57 3.57 6.73 -14.23
N LEU A 58 4.07 5.69 -13.57
CA LEU A 58 5.49 5.40 -13.53
C LEU A 58 6.02 5.02 -14.91
N GLN A 59 5.27 4.21 -15.66
CA GLN A 59 5.66 3.80 -17.02
C GLN A 59 5.68 4.98 -17.99
N ALA A 60 4.80 5.96 -17.77
CA ALA A 60 4.72 7.16 -18.59
C ALA A 60 5.66 8.27 -18.10
N ALA A 61 6.46 8.00 -17.06
CA ALA A 61 7.38 8.98 -16.49
C ALA A 61 6.68 10.27 -16.05
N ARG A 62 5.49 10.13 -15.47
CA ARG A 62 4.74 11.30 -14.98
C ARG A 62 5.46 11.93 -13.80
N PRO A 63 5.27 13.23 -13.57
CA PRO A 63 5.89 13.88 -12.42
C PRO A 63 5.52 13.21 -11.10
N ALA A 64 6.46 13.17 -10.17
CA ALA A 64 6.23 12.54 -8.87
C ALA A 64 5.03 13.14 -8.14
N ALA A 65 4.78 14.44 -8.31
CA ALA A 65 3.65 15.09 -7.67
C ALA A 65 2.31 14.53 -8.12
N GLU A 66 2.20 14.07 -9.38
CA GLU A 66 0.97 13.47 -9.88
C GLU A 66 0.77 12.07 -9.32
N ILE A 67 1.86 11.34 -9.10
CA ILE A 67 1.80 9.97 -8.59
C ILE A 67 1.51 9.98 -7.09
N THR A 68 2.12 10.87 -6.34
CA THR A 68 1.95 10.93 -4.89
C THR A 68 0.54 11.38 -4.47
N LYS A 69 -0.23 11.96 -5.37
CA LYS A 69 -1.63 12.29 -5.08
C LYS A 69 -2.45 11.08 -4.63
N TYR A 70 -2.11 9.91 -5.15
CA TYR A 70 -2.84 8.70 -4.80
C TYR A 70 -2.66 8.31 -3.33
N PHE A 71 -1.65 8.87 -2.67
CA PHE A 71 -1.32 8.54 -1.28
C PHE A 71 -1.70 9.64 -0.29
N GLU A 72 -2.42 10.67 -0.72
CA GLU A 72 -2.77 11.80 0.13
C GLU A 72 -3.65 11.41 1.31
N SER A 73 -4.43 10.35 1.16
CA SER A 73 -5.32 9.89 2.22
C SER A 73 -4.59 9.08 3.30
N LEU A 74 -3.31 8.75 3.10
CA LEU A 74 -2.57 7.96 4.06
C LEU A 74 -2.12 8.83 5.23
N PRO A 75 -2.29 8.36 6.50
CA PRO A 75 -1.83 9.12 7.64
C PRO A 75 -0.32 9.20 7.67
N PRO A 76 0.27 10.40 7.88
CA PRO A 76 1.73 10.57 7.85
C PRO A 76 2.42 10.10 9.12
N ASP A 77 1.67 9.87 10.20
CA ASP A 77 2.20 9.54 11.50
C ASP A 77 2.11 8.05 11.85
N ARG A 78 1.80 7.21 10.89
CA ARG A 78 1.67 5.77 11.10
C ARG A 78 2.45 5.00 10.06
N ASP A 79 2.85 3.79 10.41
CA ASP A 79 3.43 2.88 9.44
C ASP A 79 2.38 2.44 8.43
N ILE A 80 2.82 2.20 7.22
CA ILE A 80 1.94 1.72 6.14
C ILE A 80 2.31 0.28 5.83
N ILE A 81 1.33 -0.59 5.93
CA ILE A 81 1.52 -2.01 5.60
C ILE A 81 0.73 -2.28 4.33
N ALA A 82 1.44 -2.38 3.21
CA ALA A 82 0.81 -2.65 1.91
C ALA A 82 0.61 -4.15 1.73
N TYR A 83 -0.51 -4.53 1.17
CA TYR A 83 -0.80 -5.93 0.87
C TYR A 83 -1.62 -6.06 -0.40
N CYS A 84 -1.52 -7.23 -1.01
CA CYS A 84 -2.37 -7.59 -2.14
C CYS A 84 -2.79 -9.05 -2.00
N THR A 85 -3.85 -9.39 -2.68
CA THR A 85 -4.38 -10.76 -2.66
C THR A 85 -4.20 -11.42 -4.02
#